data_3bc7642000c28a4c5047a9d99682231e
#
_entry.id   3bc7642000c28a4c5047a9d99682231e
#
_cell.length_a   1.000
_cell.length_b   1.000
_cell.length_c   1.000
_cell.angle_alpha   90.00
_cell.angle_beta   90.00
_cell.angle_gamma   90.00
#
_symmetry.space_group_name_H-M   'P 1'
#
loop_
_entity.id
_entity.type
_entity.pdbx_description
1 polymer ?
#
loop_
_entity_poly.entity_id
_entity_poly.type
_entity_poly.pdbx_seq_one_letter_code
_entity_poly.pdbx_strand_id
1 'polypeptide(L)'
;MAIGERISFFRNLKGMTQKFLGVKVGFPEKTADIRLAQYESGTRTPKSDLTEALADALGVSTMALNVPDIDTDLGFMHTLFALEDIYGLKIDKLDDEICIRLDKNRGTSYISLLERFTAWQKEAEKFRNGEI
;
A
#
# COMPACT_ATOMS: atom_id res chain seq x y z
N MET A 1 12.22 3.67 1.11
CA MET A 1 11.40 3.76 -0.12
C MET A 1 10.11 2.99 0.05
N ALA A 2 9.05 3.58 -0.44
CA ALA A 2 7.69 3.06 -0.21
C ALA A 2 7.50 1.59 -0.63
N ILE A 3 8.00 1.18 -1.81
CA ILE A 3 7.87 -0.22 -2.24
C ILE A 3 8.62 -1.18 -1.33
N GLY A 4 9.81 -0.82 -0.87
CA GLY A 4 10.59 -1.66 0.05
C GLY A 4 9.87 -1.87 1.37
N GLU A 5 9.28 -0.82 1.90
CA GLU A 5 8.49 -0.89 3.13
C GLU A 5 7.24 -1.76 2.96
N ARG A 6 6.59 -1.69 1.80
CA ARG A 6 5.43 -2.55 1.52
C ARG A 6 5.82 -4.01 1.41
N ILE A 7 6.95 -4.31 0.79
CA ILE A 7 7.49 -5.68 0.74
C ILE A 7 7.72 -6.21 2.15
N SER A 8 8.42 -5.44 2.97
CA SER A 8 8.70 -5.81 4.36
C SER A 8 7.41 -6.01 5.16
N PHE A 9 6.45 -5.12 5.00
CA PHE A 9 5.16 -5.19 5.67
C PHE A 9 4.44 -6.51 5.36
N PHE A 10 4.26 -6.83 4.09
CA PHE A 10 3.55 -8.05 3.70
C PHE A 10 4.33 -9.31 4.04
N ARG A 11 5.67 -9.26 3.93
CA ARG A 11 6.51 -10.40 4.33
C ARG A 11 6.34 -10.72 5.81
N ASN A 12 6.39 -9.72 6.67
CA ASN A 12 6.20 -9.89 8.11
C ASN A 12 4.78 -10.35 8.44
N LEU A 13 3.79 -9.80 7.75
CA LEU A 13 2.39 -10.19 7.93
C LEU A 13 2.17 -11.67 7.62
N LYS A 14 2.87 -12.20 6.62
CA LYS A 14 2.82 -13.61 6.23
C LYS A 14 3.75 -14.51 7.05
N GLY A 15 4.51 -13.95 7.96
CA GLY A 15 5.45 -14.73 8.79
C GLY A 15 6.65 -15.29 8.03
N MET A 16 7.02 -14.67 6.91
CA MET A 16 8.15 -15.12 6.09
C MET A 16 9.44 -14.45 6.53
N THR A 17 10.56 -15.21 6.47
CA THR A 17 11.89 -14.63 6.61
C THR A 17 12.34 -14.00 5.29
N GLN A 18 13.32 -13.12 5.33
CA GLN A 18 13.92 -12.54 4.13
C GLN A 18 14.49 -13.64 3.22
N LYS A 19 15.15 -14.62 3.81
CA LYS A 19 15.71 -15.75 3.07
C LYS A 19 14.61 -16.54 2.37
N PHE A 20 13.53 -16.88 3.07
CA PHE A 20 12.43 -17.65 2.50
C PHE A 20 11.82 -16.93 1.30
N LEU A 21 11.49 -15.65 1.46
CA LEU A 21 10.93 -14.88 0.36
C LEU A 21 11.92 -14.72 -0.79
N GLY A 22 13.18 -14.46 -0.48
CA GLY A 22 14.23 -14.32 -1.49
C GLY A 22 14.40 -15.58 -2.34
N VAL A 23 14.42 -16.75 -1.72
CA VAL A 23 14.49 -18.04 -2.45
C VAL A 23 13.23 -18.25 -3.28
N LYS A 24 12.07 -17.91 -2.72
CA LYS A 24 10.78 -18.10 -3.40
C LYS A 24 10.66 -17.28 -4.68
N VAL A 25 11.29 -16.11 -4.74
CA VAL A 25 11.30 -15.28 -5.96
C VAL A 25 12.49 -15.57 -6.88
N GLY A 26 13.30 -16.58 -6.57
CA GLY A 26 14.35 -17.06 -7.46
C GLY A 26 15.76 -16.62 -7.13
N PHE A 27 16.02 -16.01 -5.98
CA PHE A 27 17.38 -15.65 -5.58
C PHE A 27 18.15 -16.89 -5.13
N PRO A 28 19.48 -16.94 -5.39
CA PRO A 28 20.32 -18.01 -4.87
C PRO A 28 20.24 -18.07 -3.34
N GLU A 29 20.17 -19.28 -2.79
CA GLU A 29 20.01 -19.49 -1.35
C GLU A 29 21.07 -18.76 -0.51
N LYS A 30 22.33 -18.76 -0.97
CA LYS A 30 23.45 -18.14 -0.24
C LYS A 30 23.31 -16.63 -0.07
N THR A 31 22.62 -15.96 -0.98
CA THR A 31 22.53 -14.49 -1.00
C THR A 31 21.09 -13.99 -0.92
N ALA A 32 20.12 -14.88 -0.77
CA ALA A 32 18.71 -14.53 -0.83
C ALA A 32 18.31 -13.51 0.24
N ASP A 33 18.74 -13.69 1.47
CA ASP A 33 18.46 -12.80 2.58
C ASP A 33 19.09 -11.41 2.36
N ILE A 34 20.33 -11.36 1.92
CA ILE A 34 21.06 -10.11 1.68
C ILE A 34 20.41 -9.35 0.52
N ARG A 35 20.08 -10.05 -0.56
CA ARG A 35 19.45 -9.42 -1.72
C ARG A 35 18.06 -8.88 -1.40
N LEU A 36 17.26 -9.65 -0.67
CA LEU A 36 15.94 -9.18 -0.28
C LEU A 36 16.03 -7.98 0.66
N ALA A 37 16.97 -8.00 1.61
CA ALA A 37 17.20 -6.87 2.50
C ALA A 37 17.52 -5.58 1.74
N GLN A 38 18.25 -5.67 0.62
CA GLN A 38 18.56 -4.51 -0.22
C GLN A 38 17.30 -3.91 -0.86
N TYR A 39 16.35 -4.75 -1.27
CA TYR A 39 15.08 -4.28 -1.82
C TYR A 39 14.17 -3.69 -0.73
N GLU A 40 14.15 -4.29 0.44
CA GLU A 40 13.36 -3.76 1.57
C GLU A 40 13.88 -2.44 2.07
N SER A 41 15.19 -2.26 2.11
CA SER A 41 15.81 -1.01 2.57
C SER A 41 15.77 0.13 1.55
N GLY A 42 15.47 -0.18 0.29
CA GLY A 42 15.50 0.79 -0.79
C GLY A 42 16.84 0.98 -1.44
N THR A 43 17.88 0.23 -1.02
CA THR A 43 19.18 0.23 -1.68
C THR A 43 19.08 -0.19 -3.15
N ARG A 44 18.14 -1.10 -3.42
CA ARG A 44 17.76 -1.50 -4.78
C ARG A 44 16.26 -1.37 -4.93
N THR A 45 15.82 -1.01 -6.14
CA THR A 45 14.41 -0.95 -6.50
C THR A 45 14.07 -2.11 -7.44
N PRO A 46 13.06 -2.93 -7.15
CA PRO A 46 12.71 -4.03 -8.03
C PRO A 46 12.14 -3.52 -9.36
N LYS A 47 12.53 -4.18 -10.44
CA LYS A 47 11.92 -3.95 -11.75
C LYS A 47 10.61 -4.74 -11.84
N SER A 48 9.87 -4.54 -12.92
CA SER A 48 8.52 -5.12 -13.06
C SER A 48 8.48 -6.63 -12.88
N ASP A 49 9.44 -7.38 -13.41
CA ASP A 49 9.48 -8.84 -13.30
C ASP A 49 9.60 -9.29 -11.84
N LEU A 50 10.50 -8.67 -11.09
CA LEU A 50 10.68 -9.00 -9.69
C LEU A 50 9.49 -8.53 -8.84
N THR A 51 8.91 -7.39 -9.17
CA THR A 51 7.71 -6.89 -8.48
C THR A 51 6.56 -7.88 -8.64
N GLU A 52 6.35 -8.42 -9.84
CA GLU A 52 5.33 -9.44 -10.08
C GLU A 52 5.61 -10.72 -9.28
N ALA A 53 6.86 -11.18 -9.26
CA ALA A 53 7.24 -12.37 -8.51
C ALA A 53 7.05 -12.17 -7.00
N LEU A 54 7.41 -10.99 -6.49
CA LEU A 54 7.19 -10.66 -5.08
C LEU A 54 5.70 -10.61 -4.73
N ALA A 55 4.90 -9.98 -5.58
CA ALA A 55 3.45 -9.90 -5.39
C ALA A 55 2.82 -11.30 -5.34
N ASP A 56 3.18 -12.17 -6.28
CA ASP A 56 2.71 -13.55 -6.32
C ASP A 56 3.11 -14.32 -5.05
N ALA A 57 4.36 -14.20 -4.66
CA ALA A 57 4.87 -14.88 -3.47
C ALA A 57 4.20 -14.40 -2.18
N LEU A 58 3.84 -13.13 -2.13
CA LEU A 58 3.17 -12.51 -0.97
C LEU A 58 1.65 -12.63 -1.02
N GLY A 59 1.08 -13.08 -2.15
CA GLY A 59 -0.36 -13.20 -2.31
C GLY A 59 -1.10 -11.87 -2.40
N VAL A 60 -0.45 -10.86 -2.95
CA VAL A 60 -1.04 -9.51 -3.13
C VAL A 60 -0.93 -9.08 -4.60
N SER A 61 -1.64 -8.03 -4.97
CA SER A 61 -1.49 -7.44 -6.30
C SER A 61 -0.20 -6.63 -6.39
N THR A 62 0.32 -6.45 -7.61
CA THR A 62 1.47 -5.57 -7.82
C THR A 62 1.18 -4.14 -7.37
N MET A 63 -0.08 -3.71 -7.49
CA MET A 63 -0.50 -2.37 -7.06
C MET A 63 -0.40 -2.16 -5.55
N ALA A 64 -0.51 -3.24 -4.76
CA ALA A 64 -0.33 -3.16 -3.32
C ALA A 64 1.14 -2.87 -2.93
N LEU A 65 2.09 -3.23 -3.80
CA LEU A 65 3.51 -2.94 -3.61
C LEU A 65 3.91 -1.59 -4.21
N ASN A 66 3.34 -1.23 -5.36
CA ASN A 66 3.64 0.01 -6.08
C ASN A 66 2.79 1.15 -5.56
N VAL A 67 3.25 1.78 -4.50
CA VAL A 67 2.58 2.94 -3.89
C VAL A 67 3.38 4.21 -4.20
N PRO A 68 2.72 5.39 -4.18
CA PRO A 68 3.43 6.65 -4.37
C PRO A 68 4.44 6.91 -3.25
N ASP A 69 5.37 7.84 -3.49
CA ASP A 69 6.34 8.25 -2.46
C ASP A 69 5.62 9.02 -1.36
N ILE A 70 5.49 8.36 -0.21
CA ILE A 70 4.88 8.93 0.99
C ILE A 70 5.84 8.88 2.19
N ASP A 71 7.14 8.75 1.92
CA ASP A 71 8.15 8.60 2.97
C ASP A 71 8.44 9.91 3.69
N THR A 72 8.09 11.04 3.08
CA THR A 72 8.29 12.37 3.68
C THR A 72 6.95 13.06 3.88
N ASP A 73 6.89 14.01 4.80
CA ASP A 73 5.69 14.82 5.01
C ASP A 73 5.27 15.54 3.72
N LEU A 74 6.26 16.03 2.96
CA LEU A 74 5.99 16.72 1.71
C LEU A 74 5.40 15.79 0.67
N GLY A 75 5.98 14.60 0.47
CA GLY A 75 5.46 13.59 -0.46
C GLY A 75 4.07 13.13 -0.07
N PHE A 76 3.84 12.91 1.21
CA PHE A 76 2.53 12.54 1.75
C PHE A 76 1.48 13.63 1.44
N MET A 77 1.79 14.89 1.72
CA MET A 77 0.86 15.99 1.48
C MET A 77 0.55 16.16 -0.01
N HIS A 78 1.56 16.07 -0.87
CA HIS A 78 1.32 16.17 -2.32
C HIS A 78 0.49 15.01 -2.86
N THR A 79 0.63 13.82 -2.29
CA THR A 79 -0.23 12.68 -2.61
C THR A 79 -1.68 12.99 -2.25
N LEU A 80 -1.93 13.54 -1.07
CA LEU A 80 -3.27 13.95 -0.65
C LEU A 80 -3.84 15.04 -1.56
N PHE A 81 -3.03 16.03 -1.96
CA PHE A 81 -3.47 17.08 -2.89
C PHE A 81 -3.86 16.52 -4.25
N ALA A 82 -3.09 15.55 -4.76
CA ALA A 82 -3.43 14.88 -6.02
C ALA A 82 -4.75 14.12 -5.90
N LEU A 83 -4.99 13.45 -4.80
CA LEU A 83 -6.25 12.74 -4.55
C LEU A 83 -7.43 13.71 -4.48
N GLU A 84 -7.24 14.87 -3.88
CA GLU A 84 -8.25 15.92 -3.87
C GLU A 84 -8.60 16.40 -5.29
N ASP A 85 -7.56 16.67 -6.10
CA ASP A 85 -7.76 17.20 -7.45
C ASP A 85 -8.34 16.17 -8.40
N ILE A 86 -7.86 14.92 -8.34
CA ILE A 86 -8.22 13.86 -9.31
C ILE A 86 -9.54 13.19 -8.92
N TYR A 87 -9.70 12.84 -7.64
CA TYR A 87 -10.82 12.02 -7.18
C TYR A 87 -11.86 12.78 -6.37
N GLY A 88 -11.57 14.04 -5.98
CA GLY A 88 -12.50 14.83 -5.20
C GLY A 88 -12.57 14.42 -3.73
N LEU A 89 -11.46 13.97 -3.15
CA LEU A 89 -11.37 13.88 -1.71
C LEU A 89 -11.30 15.30 -1.14
N LYS A 90 -12.00 15.54 -0.05
CA LYS A 90 -12.17 16.88 0.50
C LYS A 90 -11.75 16.89 1.95
N ILE A 91 -10.84 17.80 2.31
CA ILE A 91 -10.56 18.08 3.72
C ILE A 91 -11.72 18.85 4.33
N ASP A 92 -12.19 18.42 5.48
CA ASP A 92 -13.35 19.04 6.12
C ASP A 92 -13.24 18.92 7.65
N LYS A 93 -14.20 19.46 8.33
CA LYS A 93 -14.29 19.40 9.78
C LYS A 93 -15.68 18.88 10.16
N LEU A 94 -15.70 17.80 10.95
CA LEU A 94 -16.92 17.18 11.43
C LEU A 94 -16.82 16.99 12.93
N ASP A 95 -17.77 17.54 13.69
CA ASP A 95 -17.78 17.46 15.15
C ASP A 95 -16.46 17.89 15.79
N ASP A 96 -15.89 19.00 15.29
CA ASP A 96 -14.59 19.56 15.68
C ASP A 96 -13.37 18.69 15.36
N GLU A 97 -13.55 17.60 14.62
CA GLU A 97 -12.46 16.77 14.13
C GLU A 97 -12.20 17.04 12.66
N ILE A 98 -10.93 17.17 12.31
CA ILE A 98 -10.53 17.30 10.91
C ILE A 98 -10.60 15.93 10.27
N CYS A 99 -11.26 15.83 9.12
CA CYS A 99 -11.46 14.58 8.41
C CYS A 99 -11.29 14.76 6.90
N ILE A 100 -11.08 13.67 6.22
CA ILE A 100 -11.08 13.62 4.75
C ILE A 100 -12.33 12.86 4.34
N ARG A 101 -13.11 13.43 3.45
CA ARG A 101 -14.34 12.81 2.97
C ARG A 101 -14.49 12.95 1.47
N LEU A 102 -15.42 12.18 0.91
CA LEU A 102 -15.75 12.28 -0.50
C LEU A 102 -16.56 13.53 -0.78
N ASP A 103 -16.27 14.20 -1.91
CA ASP A 103 -17.02 15.36 -2.35
C ASP A 103 -18.29 14.90 -3.09
N LYS A 104 -19.44 15.15 -2.49
CA LYS A 104 -20.74 14.75 -3.05
C LYS A 104 -21.07 15.43 -4.38
N ASN A 105 -20.37 16.50 -4.72
CA ASN A 105 -20.60 17.24 -5.95
C ASN A 105 -19.83 16.73 -7.16
N ARG A 106 -19.09 15.61 -7.02
CA ARG A 106 -18.27 15.05 -8.09
C ARG A 106 -19.00 14.07 -9.03
N GLY A 107 -20.30 13.92 -8.89
CA GLY A 107 -21.11 13.10 -9.82
C GLY A 107 -20.75 11.65 -9.82
N THR A 108 -20.41 11.09 -10.99
CA THR A 108 -20.10 9.65 -11.15
C THR A 108 -18.85 9.23 -10.38
N SER A 109 -17.86 10.11 -10.23
CA SER A 109 -16.66 9.84 -9.42
C SER A 109 -17.03 9.62 -7.96
N TYR A 110 -17.96 10.44 -7.43
CA TYR A 110 -18.45 10.28 -6.07
C TYR A 110 -19.12 8.91 -5.87
N ILE A 111 -20.01 8.52 -6.79
CA ILE A 111 -20.75 7.25 -6.69
C ILE A 111 -19.79 6.07 -6.71
N SER A 112 -18.85 6.06 -7.63
CA SER A 112 -17.86 4.98 -7.78
C SER A 112 -16.98 4.84 -6.52
N LEU A 113 -16.48 5.97 -6.00
CA LEU A 113 -15.67 5.95 -4.79
C LEU A 113 -16.48 5.60 -3.55
N LEU A 114 -17.73 6.04 -3.48
CA LEU A 114 -18.60 5.71 -2.36
C LEU A 114 -18.78 4.20 -2.21
N GLU A 115 -18.97 3.47 -3.30
CA GLU A 115 -19.07 2.01 -3.27
C GLU A 115 -17.81 1.37 -2.69
N ARG A 116 -16.64 1.82 -3.15
CA ARG A 116 -15.35 1.31 -2.71
C ARG A 116 -15.07 1.66 -1.25
N PHE A 117 -15.35 2.88 -0.86
CA PHE A 117 -15.15 3.35 0.51
C PHE A 117 -16.12 2.67 1.48
N THR A 118 -17.35 2.41 1.04
CA THR A 118 -18.32 1.67 1.85
C THR A 118 -17.84 0.25 2.11
N ALA A 119 -17.33 -0.43 1.09
CA ALA A 119 -16.76 -1.77 1.26
C ALA A 119 -15.56 -1.76 2.20
N TRP A 120 -14.66 -0.78 2.03
CA TRP A 120 -13.50 -0.63 2.90
C TRP A 120 -13.92 -0.37 4.35
N GLN A 121 -14.89 0.52 4.57
CA GLN A 121 -15.37 0.85 5.91
C GLN A 121 -15.94 -0.39 6.61
N LYS A 122 -16.69 -1.21 5.90
CA LYS A 122 -17.25 -2.46 6.45
C LYS A 122 -16.14 -3.43 6.87
N GLU A 123 -15.13 -3.61 6.03
CA GLU A 123 -14.00 -4.48 6.35
C GLU A 123 -13.17 -3.94 7.51
N ALA A 124 -12.96 -2.61 7.55
CA ALA A 124 -12.24 -1.98 8.65
C ALA A 124 -12.98 -2.16 9.98
N GLU A 125 -14.30 -2.08 9.96
CA GLU A 125 -15.12 -2.31 11.15
C GLU A 125 -15.01 -3.74 11.64
N LYS A 126 -15.06 -4.73 10.74
CA LYS A 126 -14.86 -6.14 11.08
C LYS A 126 -13.49 -6.37 11.71
N PHE A 127 -12.46 -5.75 11.15
CA PHE A 127 -11.10 -5.86 11.68
C PHE A 127 -11.02 -5.29 13.10
N ARG A 128 -11.59 -4.12 13.35
CA ARG A 128 -11.61 -3.49 14.67
C ARG A 128 -12.38 -4.33 15.69
N ASN A 129 -13.41 -5.04 15.25
CA ASN A 129 -14.24 -5.91 16.12
C ASN A 129 -13.64 -7.31 16.29
N GLY A 130 -12.50 -7.60 15.70
CA GLY A 130 -11.85 -8.90 15.82
C GLY A 130 -12.51 -10.01 15.01
N GLU A 131 -13.31 -9.67 14.00
CA GLU A 131 -13.99 -10.66 13.16
C GLU A 131 -13.10 -11.21 12.03
N ILE A 132 -12.02 -10.51 11.73
CA ILE A 132 -11.02 -10.93 10.75
C ILE A 132 -9.62 -10.62 11.23
#